data_b44a89e95b51cf34c2aaaa2d295ece25
#
_entry.id   b44a89e95b51cf34c2aaaa2d295ece25
#
_cell.length_a   1.000
_cell.length_b   1.000
_cell.length_c   1.000
_cell.angle_alpha   90.00
_cell.angle_beta   90.00
_cell.angle_gamma   90.00
#
_symmetry.space_group_name_H-M   'P 1'
#
loop_
_entity.id
_entity.type
_entity.pdbx_description
1 polymer ?
#
loop_
_entity_poly.entity_id
_entity_poly.type
_entity_poly.pdbx_seq_one_letter_code
_entity_poly.pdbx_strand_id
1 'polypeptide(L)'
;MAGYLFVHFTGEQQYGEQIYFSISRDGLHWKDLNGHRPVLYSDIGEKGARDPFCVRDEKNGKFYLFATDLRIEEGKGWETAIFRGSRDMIVWESEDLVHWSEARAVTVGRENAGSVWAPEAVYVPEKEAFLVFWASHINTPDGKGGKFQIDCAWTKDFVDF
;
A
#
# COMPACT_ATOMS: atom_id res chain seq x y z
N MET A 1 16.86 -12.10 19.20
CA MET A 1 17.47 -12.38 17.88
C MET A 1 16.75 -11.47 16.89
N ALA A 2 17.46 -10.57 16.21
CA ALA A 2 16.87 -9.71 15.19
C ALA A 2 16.54 -10.53 13.93
N GLY A 3 15.54 -10.15 13.19
CA GLY A 3 15.15 -10.73 11.92
C GLY A 3 14.58 -9.65 11.00
N TYR A 4 14.36 -10.01 9.76
CA TYR A 4 13.81 -9.12 8.73
C TYR A 4 12.48 -9.68 8.27
N LEU A 5 11.52 -8.79 8.05
CA LEU A 5 10.26 -9.07 7.37
C LEU A 5 10.28 -8.36 6.01
N PHE A 6 10.00 -9.08 4.96
CA PHE A 6 9.78 -8.54 3.63
C PHE A 6 8.29 -8.63 3.30
N VAL A 7 7.69 -7.49 3.09
CA VAL A 7 6.29 -7.34 2.69
C VAL A 7 6.29 -7.06 1.20
N HIS A 8 5.60 -7.87 0.42
CA HIS A 8 5.66 -7.77 -1.03
C HIS A 8 4.38 -8.28 -1.71
N PHE A 9 4.25 -8.04 -2.99
CA PHE A 9 3.35 -8.71 -3.91
C PHE A 9 4.19 -9.46 -4.96
N THR A 10 3.59 -10.31 -5.80
CA THR A 10 4.37 -11.20 -6.68
C THR A 10 4.19 -10.94 -8.17
N GLY A 11 3.21 -10.14 -8.58
CA GLY A 11 3.00 -9.75 -9.99
C GLY A 11 1.55 -9.98 -10.46
N GLU A 12 1.35 -9.90 -11.78
CA GLU A 12 0.04 -9.87 -12.43
C GLU A 12 -0.46 -11.28 -12.80
N GLN A 13 -0.46 -12.18 -11.85
CA GLN A 13 -1.04 -13.52 -11.97
C GLN A 13 -2.08 -13.74 -10.87
N GLN A 14 -2.84 -14.81 -10.96
CA GLN A 14 -3.86 -15.16 -9.98
C GLN A 14 -3.31 -15.08 -8.55
N TYR A 15 -3.94 -14.27 -7.70
CA TYR A 15 -3.53 -13.91 -6.34
C TYR A 15 -2.19 -13.17 -6.23
N GLY A 16 -1.47 -12.90 -7.33
CA GLY A 16 -0.16 -12.25 -7.26
C GLY A 16 -0.21 -10.80 -6.79
N GLU A 17 -1.32 -10.11 -7.01
CA GLU A 17 -1.60 -8.74 -6.55
C GLU A 17 -2.31 -8.74 -5.20
N GLN A 18 -1.72 -9.48 -4.25
CA GLN A 18 -2.13 -9.55 -2.85
C GLN A 18 -0.87 -9.47 -1.97
N ILE A 19 -1.01 -9.45 -0.66
CA ILE A 19 0.10 -9.24 0.26
C ILE A 19 0.74 -10.57 0.66
N TYR A 20 2.04 -10.69 0.43
CA TYR A 20 2.89 -11.79 0.83
C TYR A 20 3.91 -11.35 1.85
N PHE A 21 4.29 -12.26 2.72
CA PHE A 21 5.35 -12.07 3.70
C PHE A 21 6.45 -13.09 3.50
N SER A 22 7.69 -12.62 3.56
CA SER A 22 8.88 -13.47 3.67
C SER A 22 9.73 -13.02 4.85
N ILE A 23 10.40 -13.96 5.50
CA ILE A 23 11.26 -13.67 6.63
C ILE A 23 12.68 -14.08 6.33
N SER A 24 13.64 -13.35 6.92
CA SER A 24 15.06 -13.66 6.86
C SER A 24 15.73 -13.40 8.19
N ARG A 25 16.83 -14.12 8.44
CA ARG A 25 17.73 -13.88 9.60
C ARG A 25 18.93 -13.00 9.25
N ASP A 26 19.29 -12.94 7.99
CA ASP A 26 20.51 -12.29 7.50
C ASP A 26 20.25 -11.24 6.40
N GLY A 27 19.00 -11.11 5.93
CA GLY A 27 18.62 -10.20 4.85
C GLY A 27 18.98 -10.71 3.45
N LEU A 28 19.60 -11.89 3.34
CA LEU A 28 20.05 -12.48 2.07
C LEU A 28 19.26 -13.74 1.70
N HIS A 29 18.93 -14.56 2.70
CA HIS A 29 18.18 -15.81 2.51
C HIS A 29 16.78 -15.63 3.06
N TRP A 30 15.79 -15.73 2.19
CA TRP A 30 14.39 -15.46 2.50
C TRP A 30 13.56 -16.74 2.47
N LYS A 31 12.62 -16.82 3.38
CA LYS A 31 11.65 -17.90 3.45
C LYS A 31 10.24 -17.30 3.40
N ASP A 32 9.49 -17.69 2.40
CA ASP A 32 8.09 -17.29 2.28
C ASP A 32 7.24 -17.91 3.38
N LEU A 33 6.32 -17.13 3.87
CA LEU A 33 5.33 -17.56 4.83
C LEU A 33 4.07 -18.09 4.13
N ASN A 34 3.17 -18.67 4.91
CA ASN A 34 1.85 -19.15 4.47
C ASN A 34 1.88 -20.11 3.26
N GLY A 35 2.99 -20.83 3.05
CA GLY A 35 3.12 -21.81 1.97
C GLY A 35 3.00 -21.19 0.57
N HIS A 36 3.62 -20.04 0.34
CA HIS A 36 3.58 -19.26 -0.91
C HIS A 36 2.17 -18.77 -1.29
N ARG A 37 1.30 -18.56 -0.31
CA ARG A 37 -0.03 -17.96 -0.51
C ARG A 37 -0.05 -16.58 0.15
N PRO A 38 -0.92 -15.67 -0.31
CA PRO A 38 -1.07 -14.37 0.34
C PRO A 38 -1.37 -14.51 1.83
N VAL A 39 -0.81 -13.61 2.62
CA VAL A 39 -1.09 -13.48 4.05
C VAL A 39 -2.30 -12.58 4.28
N LEU A 40 -2.42 -11.51 3.47
CA LEU A 40 -3.57 -10.62 3.47
C LEU A 40 -4.17 -10.51 2.07
N TYR A 41 -5.48 -10.39 2.04
CA TYR A 41 -6.25 -10.19 0.82
C TYR A 41 -6.98 -8.85 0.88
N SER A 42 -7.03 -8.14 -0.26
CA SER A 42 -7.96 -7.05 -0.47
C SER A 42 -9.14 -7.57 -1.30
N ASP A 43 -10.33 -7.53 -0.74
CA ASP A 43 -11.60 -7.81 -1.43
C ASP A 43 -12.42 -6.54 -1.69
N ILE A 44 -11.85 -5.38 -1.35
CA ILE A 44 -12.44 -4.05 -1.51
C ILE A 44 -11.75 -3.28 -2.64
N GLY A 45 -12.33 -2.18 -3.07
CA GLY A 45 -11.78 -1.33 -4.14
C GLY A 45 -11.58 -2.09 -5.45
N GLU A 46 -10.38 -2.00 -6.01
CA GLU A 46 -9.97 -2.73 -7.23
C GLU A 46 -9.69 -4.22 -6.95
N LYS A 47 -9.79 -4.67 -5.70
CA LYS A 47 -9.55 -6.05 -5.25
C LYS A 47 -8.14 -6.57 -5.49
N GLY A 48 -7.18 -5.69 -5.44
CA GLY A 48 -5.75 -5.96 -5.51
C GLY A 48 -4.99 -5.08 -4.53
N ALA A 49 -3.83 -5.52 -4.12
CA ALA A 49 -2.94 -4.79 -3.23
C ALA A 49 -1.50 -4.91 -3.75
N ARG A 50 -0.95 -3.79 -4.23
CA ARG A 50 0.39 -3.71 -4.81
C ARG A 50 1.28 -2.77 -4.00
N ASP A 51 2.59 -2.89 -4.20
CA ASP A 51 3.60 -1.99 -3.61
C ASP A 51 3.40 -1.77 -2.10
N PRO A 52 3.29 -2.86 -1.30
CA PRO A 52 2.97 -2.72 0.10
C PRO A 52 4.13 -2.11 0.90
N PHE A 53 3.79 -1.26 1.85
CA PHE A 53 4.71 -0.73 2.84
C PHE A 53 4.20 -1.01 4.24
N CYS A 54 5.10 -1.39 5.15
CA CYS A 54 4.77 -1.66 6.55
C CYS A 54 5.58 -0.73 7.45
N VAL A 55 4.91 -0.02 8.33
CA VAL A 55 5.55 0.89 9.30
C VAL A 55 5.11 0.55 10.71
N ARG A 56 5.99 0.73 11.68
CA ARG A 56 5.67 0.61 13.10
C ARG A 56 5.42 1.98 13.72
N ASP A 57 4.32 2.08 14.44
CA ASP A 57 4.08 3.16 15.38
C ASP A 57 4.63 2.76 16.76
N GLU A 58 5.84 3.22 17.06
CA GLU A 58 6.52 2.92 18.33
C GLU A 58 5.75 3.47 19.54
N LYS A 59 4.99 4.56 19.37
CA LYS A 59 4.25 5.20 20.45
C LYS A 59 3.05 4.37 20.90
N ASN A 60 2.33 3.79 19.94
CA ASN A 60 1.11 3.03 20.19
C ASN A 60 1.33 1.51 20.11
N GLY A 61 2.54 1.06 19.75
CA GLY A 61 2.88 -0.36 19.62
C GLY A 61 2.21 -1.06 18.44
N LYS A 62 1.65 -0.31 17.49
CA LYS A 62 0.95 -0.83 16.31
C LYS A 62 1.82 -0.89 15.09
N PHE A 63 1.46 -1.77 14.18
CA PHE A 63 1.96 -1.82 12.81
C PHE A 63 0.83 -1.42 11.86
N TYR A 64 1.18 -0.58 10.88
CA TYR A 64 0.31 -0.25 9.76
C TYR A 64 0.94 -0.80 8.49
N LEU A 65 0.15 -1.53 7.73
CA LEU A 65 0.49 -1.96 6.40
C LEU A 65 -0.47 -1.28 5.43
N PHE A 66 0.07 -0.65 4.41
CA PHE A 66 -0.72 0.00 3.37
C PHE A 66 -0.16 -0.30 1.99
N ALA A 67 -1.05 -0.29 1.01
CA ALA A 67 -0.74 -0.73 -0.34
C ALA A 67 -1.55 0.08 -1.37
N THR A 68 -1.06 0.08 -2.60
CA THR A 68 -1.80 0.54 -3.78
C THR A 68 -3.06 -0.29 -3.98
N ASP A 69 -4.22 0.35 -4.10
CA ASP A 69 -5.46 -0.29 -4.53
C ASP A 69 -5.43 -0.45 -6.07
N LEU A 70 -4.90 -1.57 -6.52
CA LEU A 70 -4.74 -1.84 -7.94
C LEU A 70 -4.74 -3.34 -8.24
N ARG A 71 -5.54 -3.73 -9.25
CA ARG A 71 -5.53 -5.05 -9.86
C ARG A 71 -5.47 -4.94 -11.37
N ILE A 72 -4.40 -5.46 -11.96
CA ILE A 72 -4.20 -5.54 -13.42
C ILE A 72 -4.65 -6.91 -13.95
N GLU A 73 -4.35 -7.98 -13.21
CA GLU A 73 -4.87 -9.32 -13.52
C GLU A 73 -6.42 -9.29 -13.44
N GLU A 74 -7.11 -9.66 -14.51
CA GLU A 74 -8.57 -9.53 -14.65
C GLU A 74 -9.12 -8.09 -14.47
N GLY A 75 -8.26 -7.09 -14.42
CA GLY A 75 -8.62 -5.70 -14.19
C GLY A 75 -8.88 -4.90 -15.47
N LYS A 76 -8.88 -3.59 -15.30
CA LYS A 76 -9.23 -2.61 -16.35
C LYS A 76 -8.07 -2.28 -17.29
N GLY A 77 -6.88 -2.86 -17.06
CA GLY A 77 -5.65 -2.58 -17.80
C GLY A 77 -4.96 -1.29 -17.39
N TRP A 78 -3.69 -1.15 -17.80
CA TRP A 78 -2.79 -0.08 -17.36
C TRP A 78 -3.27 1.32 -17.72
N GLU A 79 -3.83 1.54 -18.92
CA GLU A 79 -4.34 2.86 -19.31
C GLU A 79 -5.44 3.34 -18.36
N THR A 80 -6.39 2.47 -18.04
CA THR A 80 -7.45 2.82 -17.08
C THR A 80 -6.87 3.03 -15.69
N ALA A 81 -5.94 2.19 -15.26
CA ALA A 81 -5.29 2.29 -13.97
C ALA A 81 -4.52 3.62 -13.78
N ILE A 82 -3.89 4.14 -14.84
CA ILE A 82 -3.18 5.41 -14.81
C ILE A 82 -4.13 6.61 -14.73
N PHE A 83 -5.15 6.63 -15.58
CA PHE A 83 -5.98 7.83 -15.79
C PHE A 83 -7.29 7.83 -14.99
N ARG A 84 -7.77 6.66 -14.59
CA ARG A 84 -9.07 6.42 -13.94
C ARG A 84 -9.02 5.28 -12.93
N GLY A 85 -7.86 5.09 -12.31
CA GLY A 85 -7.66 4.10 -11.26
C GLY A 85 -8.19 4.56 -9.91
N SER A 86 -7.93 3.78 -8.89
CA SER A 86 -8.28 4.10 -7.51
C SER A 86 -7.49 5.30 -7.01
N ARG A 87 -8.14 6.11 -6.18
CA ARG A 87 -7.54 7.21 -5.42
C ARG A 87 -7.36 6.86 -3.95
N ASP A 88 -7.56 5.59 -3.62
CA ASP A 88 -7.48 5.08 -2.28
C ASP A 88 -6.15 4.34 -2.07
N MET A 89 -5.70 4.29 -0.82
CA MET A 89 -4.80 3.24 -0.34
C MET A 89 -5.62 2.22 0.45
N ILE A 90 -5.19 0.97 0.40
CA ILE A 90 -5.71 -0.09 1.28
C ILE A 90 -4.83 -0.14 2.52
N VAL A 91 -5.44 -0.16 3.70
CA VAL A 91 -4.76 -0.12 4.99
C VAL A 91 -5.20 -1.27 5.88
N TRP A 92 -4.24 -1.89 6.56
CA TRP A 92 -4.44 -2.87 7.63
C TRP A 92 -3.66 -2.45 8.87
N GLU A 93 -4.13 -2.88 10.04
CA GLU A 93 -3.48 -2.66 11.33
C GLU A 93 -3.19 -3.99 12.02
N SER A 94 -2.10 -4.03 12.78
CA SER A 94 -1.73 -5.17 13.61
C SER A 94 -0.97 -4.72 14.86
N GLU A 95 -1.06 -5.47 15.94
CA GLU A 95 -0.22 -5.30 17.12
C GLU A 95 0.95 -6.29 17.19
N ASP A 96 0.93 -7.34 16.36
CA ASP A 96 1.87 -8.45 16.47
C ASP A 96 2.42 -8.97 15.13
N LEU A 97 2.04 -8.38 13.98
CA LEU A 97 2.37 -8.81 12.61
C LEU A 97 1.77 -10.17 12.22
N VAL A 98 0.91 -10.75 13.06
CA VAL A 98 0.26 -12.04 12.84
C VAL A 98 -1.25 -11.87 12.65
N HIS A 99 -1.86 -11.10 13.53
CA HIS A 99 -3.28 -10.81 13.51
C HIS A 99 -3.50 -9.42 12.95
N TRP A 100 -4.20 -9.33 11.84
CA TRP A 100 -4.45 -8.09 11.11
C TRP A 100 -5.94 -7.75 11.12
N SER A 101 -6.23 -6.46 11.11
CA SER A 101 -7.60 -5.97 10.91
C SER A 101 -8.14 -6.37 9.54
N GLU A 102 -9.45 -6.19 9.34
CA GLU A 102 -10.03 -6.14 8.00
C GLU A 102 -9.39 -5.00 7.19
N ALA A 103 -9.35 -5.18 5.86
CA ALA A 103 -8.89 -4.15 4.94
C ALA A 103 -9.82 -2.94 4.97
N ARG A 104 -9.27 -1.73 4.95
CA ARG A 104 -10.04 -0.51 4.74
C ARG A 104 -9.44 0.34 3.63
N ALA A 105 -10.30 0.99 2.86
CA ALA A 105 -9.90 1.96 1.85
C ALA A 105 -9.86 3.35 2.46
N VAL A 106 -8.80 4.11 2.16
CA VAL A 106 -8.63 5.50 2.61
C VAL A 106 -8.33 6.37 1.39
N THR A 107 -9.23 7.30 1.10
CA THR A 107 -9.07 8.20 -0.04
C THR A 107 -8.06 9.30 0.28
N VAL A 108 -6.92 9.26 -0.38
CA VAL A 108 -5.85 10.27 -0.25
C VAL A 108 -5.60 11.04 -1.54
N GLY A 109 -6.04 10.49 -2.66
CA GLY A 109 -5.86 11.10 -3.97
C GLY A 109 -6.74 12.34 -4.18
N ARG A 110 -6.18 13.38 -4.79
CA ARG A 110 -6.90 14.59 -5.19
C ARG A 110 -8.03 14.25 -6.16
N GLU A 111 -9.01 15.13 -6.32
CA GLU A 111 -10.14 14.92 -7.24
C GLU A 111 -9.74 14.64 -8.69
N ASN A 112 -8.66 15.27 -9.14
CA ASN A 112 -8.11 15.10 -10.49
C ASN A 112 -6.98 14.05 -10.57
N ALA A 113 -6.70 13.31 -9.50
CA ALA A 113 -5.78 12.20 -9.56
C ALA A 113 -6.39 11.03 -10.33
N GLY A 114 -5.64 10.49 -11.25
CA GLY A 114 -5.98 9.26 -11.98
C GLY A 114 -5.50 8.00 -11.29
N SER A 115 -4.59 8.14 -10.32
CA SER A 115 -4.04 7.02 -9.55
C SER A 115 -3.38 7.48 -8.25
N VAL A 116 -3.25 6.55 -7.30
CA VAL A 116 -2.47 6.66 -6.06
C VAL A 116 -1.65 5.39 -5.93
N TRP A 117 -0.33 5.47 -6.13
CA TRP A 117 0.53 4.31 -6.26
C TRP A 117 1.75 4.35 -5.35
N ALA A 118 2.18 3.15 -4.96
CA ALA A 118 3.41 2.92 -4.20
C ALA A 118 3.51 3.85 -2.96
N PRO A 119 2.57 3.77 -2.03
CA PRO A 119 2.60 4.58 -0.83
C PRO A 119 3.72 4.14 0.11
N GLU A 120 4.42 5.12 0.67
CA GLU A 120 5.43 4.95 1.71
C GLU A 120 5.19 5.92 2.86
N ALA A 121 5.78 5.69 4.03
CA ALA A 121 5.67 6.58 5.17
C ALA A 121 6.96 6.67 5.98
N VAL A 122 7.16 7.82 6.59
CA VAL A 122 8.21 8.05 7.58
C VAL A 122 7.62 8.76 8.80
N TYR A 123 7.95 8.29 10.00
CA TYR A 123 7.59 8.99 11.22
C TYR A 123 8.49 10.20 11.41
N VAL A 124 7.89 11.36 11.70
CA VAL A 124 8.59 12.62 11.94
C VAL A 124 8.37 13.03 13.39
N PRO A 125 9.37 12.83 14.28
CA PRO A 125 9.21 13.05 15.71
C PRO A 125 8.77 14.46 16.08
N GLU A 126 9.27 15.48 15.37
CA GLU A 126 8.97 16.89 15.61
C GLU A 126 7.50 17.26 15.33
N LYS A 127 6.81 16.43 14.55
CA LYS A 127 5.39 16.56 14.22
C LYS A 127 4.52 15.59 14.99
N GLU A 128 5.13 14.61 15.65
CA GLU A 128 4.44 13.46 16.25
C GLU A 128 3.44 12.82 15.28
N ALA A 129 3.83 12.69 13.99
CA ALA A 129 3.00 12.22 12.91
C ALA A 129 3.83 11.51 11.83
N PHE A 130 3.16 10.74 11.01
CA PHE A 130 3.72 10.16 9.81
C PHE A 130 3.54 11.13 8.63
N LEU A 131 4.61 11.34 7.86
CA LEU A 131 4.53 11.86 6.51
C LEU A 131 4.36 10.67 5.59
N VAL A 132 3.20 10.56 4.97
CA VAL A 132 2.89 9.55 3.95
C VAL A 132 3.02 10.20 2.58
N PHE A 133 3.66 9.53 1.63
CA PHE A 133 3.85 10.02 0.28
C PHE A 133 3.64 8.90 -0.74
N TRP A 134 3.19 9.28 -1.94
CA TRP A 134 2.82 8.33 -3.00
C TRP A 134 2.97 8.97 -4.36
N ALA A 135 3.03 8.15 -5.42
CA ALA A 135 2.98 8.62 -6.79
C ALA A 135 1.52 8.78 -7.25
N SER A 136 1.19 9.95 -7.79
CA SER A 136 -0.11 10.23 -8.42
C SER A 136 0.05 10.63 -9.87
N HIS A 137 -0.76 10.07 -10.76
CA HIS A 137 -0.96 10.66 -12.08
C HIS A 137 -2.01 11.74 -11.97
N ILE A 138 -1.64 13.00 -12.19
CA ILE A 138 -2.56 14.14 -12.14
C ILE A 138 -3.04 14.44 -13.54
N ASN A 139 -4.34 14.26 -13.78
CA ASN A 139 -4.95 14.47 -15.06
C ASN A 139 -5.04 15.95 -15.41
N THR A 140 -4.91 16.26 -16.71
CA THR A 140 -5.26 17.58 -17.25
C THR A 140 -6.79 17.79 -17.19
N PRO A 141 -7.29 19.04 -17.20
CA PRO A 141 -8.73 19.33 -17.11
C PRO A 141 -9.57 18.67 -18.21
N ASP A 142 -8.98 18.41 -19.38
CA ASP A 142 -9.64 17.72 -20.50
C ASP A 142 -9.55 16.18 -20.40
N GLY A 143 -8.86 15.66 -19.39
CA GLY A 143 -8.70 14.22 -19.14
C GLY A 143 -7.89 13.45 -20.18
N LYS A 144 -7.22 14.16 -21.12
CA LYS A 144 -6.49 13.54 -22.25
C LYS A 144 -4.99 13.41 -22.02
N GLY A 145 -4.49 13.90 -20.90
CA GLY A 145 -3.09 13.88 -20.55
C GLY A 145 -2.89 14.07 -19.05
N GLY A 146 -1.64 14.23 -18.66
CA GLY A 146 -1.28 14.44 -17.27
C GLY A 146 0.19 14.15 -17.04
N LYS A 147 0.57 14.11 -15.78
CA LYS A 147 1.93 13.76 -15.36
C LYS A 147 1.91 13.06 -14.01
N PHE A 148 2.89 12.21 -13.78
CA PHE A 148 3.17 11.70 -12.45
C PHE A 148 3.87 12.77 -11.61
N GLN A 149 3.50 12.81 -10.35
CA GLN A 149 4.14 13.59 -9.32
C GLN A 149 4.07 12.85 -7.99
N ILE A 150 4.86 13.28 -7.02
CA ILE A 150 4.75 12.79 -5.65
C ILE A 150 3.82 13.73 -4.90
N ASP A 151 2.76 13.16 -4.35
CA ASP A 151 1.87 13.81 -3.39
C ASP A 151 2.19 13.30 -1.99
N CYS A 152 1.85 14.07 -0.97
CA CYS A 152 2.04 13.67 0.42
C CYS A 152 0.96 14.26 1.32
N ALA A 153 0.78 13.61 2.48
CA ALA A 153 -0.10 14.08 3.54
C ALA A 153 0.44 13.67 4.92
N TRP A 154 -0.07 14.32 5.97
CA TRP A 154 0.25 13.98 7.34
C TRP A 154 -0.87 13.16 7.95
N THR A 155 -0.51 12.14 8.72
CA THR A 155 -1.47 11.36 9.49
C THR A 155 -0.86 10.92 10.82
N LYS A 156 -1.72 10.61 11.79
CA LYS A 156 -1.32 10.02 13.09
C LYS A 156 -1.81 8.59 13.25
N ASP A 157 -2.74 8.15 12.43
CA ASP A 157 -3.51 6.92 12.62
C ASP A 157 -3.83 6.18 11.31
N PHE A 158 -3.42 6.73 10.16
CA PHE A 158 -3.73 6.23 8.81
C PHE A 158 -5.25 6.16 8.53
N VAL A 159 -6.04 6.97 9.21
CA VAL A 159 -7.48 7.18 9.00
C VAL A 159 -7.73 8.58 8.45
N ASP A 160 -7.21 9.57 9.17
CA ASP A 160 -7.31 10.98 8.82
C ASP A 160 -5.98 11.47 8.20
N PHE A 161 -6.08 12.18 7.05
CA PHE A 161 -4.95 12.67 6.27
C PHE A 161 -5.04 14.17 6.00
#